data_29cabd6e817f3d3bee8067aa2b61d910
#
_entry.id   29cabd6e817f3d3bee8067aa2b61d910
#
_cell.length_a   1.000
_cell.length_b   1.000
_cell.length_c   1.000
_cell.angle_alpha   90.00
_cell.angle_beta   90.00
_cell.angle_gamma   90.00
#
_symmetry.space_group_name_H-M   'P 1'
#
loop_
_entity.id
_entity.type
_entity.pdbx_description
1 polymer ?
#
loop_
_entity_poly.entity_id
_entity_poly.type
_entity_poly.pdbx_seq_one_letter_code
_entity_poly.pdbx_strand_id
1 'polypeptide(L)'
;MQKIKDYFKTDQFAARCNIELLEVAPGRAKAKMPLQPHHWNGMQTVHGGAIFTLADFTFAVAANSHGTVAVAIDANITFMKAATTGTLWAEAREVSKNFKLGSYVVEIKDDEGGLVAQFQGLVYRKKDKLPG
;
A
#
# COMPACT_ATOMS: atom_id res chain seq x y z
N MET A 1 17.30 3.98 -0.64
CA MET A 1 15.83 4.03 -0.59
C MET A 1 15.22 5.34 -1.09
N GLN A 2 16.00 6.39 -1.22
CA GLN A 2 15.48 7.65 -1.76
C GLN A 2 14.99 7.49 -3.21
N LYS A 3 15.67 6.69 -3.99
CA LYS A 3 15.30 6.43 -5.38
C LYS A 3 13.91 5.76 -5.49
N ILE A 4 13.60 4.84 -4.58
CA ILE A 4 12.30 4.19 -4.52
C ILE A 4 11.22 5.20 -4.14
N LYS A 5 11.49 6.04 -3.13
CA LYS A 5 10.56 7.10 -2.72
C LYS A 5 10.27 8.05 -3.87
N ASP A 6 11.29 8.46 -4.59
CA ASP A 6 11.15 9.40 -5.72
C ASP A 6 10.32 8.78 -6.84
N TYR A 7 10.54 7.50 -7.13
CA TYR A 7 9.76 6.80 -8.15
C TYR A 7 8.27 6.79 -7.80
N PHE A 8 7.93 6.45 -6.55
CA PHE A 8 6.52 6.33 -6.15
C PHE A 8 5.81 7.68 -5.98
N LYS A 9 6.55 8.80 -5.94
CA LYS A 9 5.94 10.13 -6.04
C LYS A 9 5.28 10.38 -7.39
N THR A 10 5.60 9.58 -8.40
CA THR A 10 4.98 9.70 -9.73
C THR A 10 3.63 9.01 -9.80
N ASP A 11 3.20 8.29 -8.77
CA ASP A 11 1.89 7.63 -8.74
C ASP A 11 0.79 8.68 -8.58
N GLN A 12 0.15 9.00 -9.71
CA GLN A 12 -0.86 10.05 -9.78
C GLN A 12 -2.13 9.70 -9.00
N PHE A 13 -2.55 8.46 -9.08
CA PHE A 13 -3.77 8.02 -8.42
C PHE A 13 -3.61 8.04 -6.90
N ALA A 14 -2.49 7.52 -6.40
CA ALA A 14 -2.18 7.56 -4.97
C ALA A 14 -2.12 9.00 -4.45
N ALA A 15 -1.51 9.90 -5.22
CA ALA A 15 -1.44 11.31 -4.85
C ALA A 15 -2.83 11.93 -4.72
N ARG A 16 -3.75 11.61 -5.62
CA ARG A 16 -5.14 12.11 -5.58
C ARG A 16 -5.95 11.52 -4.43
N CYS A 17 -5.52 10.37 -3.91
CA CYS A 17 -6.12 9.77 -2.71
C CYS A 17 -5.50 10.31 -1.43
N ASN A 18 -4.59 11.26 -1.51
CA ASN A 18 -3.87 11.85 -0.36
C ASN A 18 -3.00 10.81 0.38
N ILE A 19 -2.45 9.86 -0.35
CA ILE A 19 -1.58 8.84 0.23
C ILE A 19 -0.17 9.41 0.31
N GLU A 20 0.44 9.30 1.49
CA GLU A 20 1.80 9.76 1.75
C GLU A 20 2.68 8.57 2.12
N LEU A 21 3.79 8.40 1.41
CA LEU A 21 4.78 7.38 1.74
C LEU A 21 5.64 7.89 2.90
N LEU A 22 5.72 7.11 3.97
CA LEU A 22 6.46 7.48 5.18
C LEU A 22 7.85 6.85 5.24
N GLU A 23 7.90 5.53 5.05
CA GLU A 23 9.15 4.77 5.16
C GLU A 23 9.20 3.68 4.10
N VAL A 24 10.40 3.38 3.65
CA VAL A 24 10.67 2.22 2.81
C VAL A 24 12.00 1.60 3.22
N ALA A 25 12.03 0.29 3.30
CA ALA A 25 13.22 -0.52 3.56
C ALA A 25 13.07 -1.81 2.76
N PRO A 26 14.11 -2.62 2.59
CA PRO A 26 13.98 -3.85 1.81
C PRO A 26 12.83 -4.73 2.32
N GLY A 27 11.84 -4.95 1.46
CA GLY A 27 10.66 -5.75 1.75
C GLY A 27 9.66 -5.11 2.69
N ARG A 28 9.79 -3.80 2.98
CA ARG A 28 8.92 -3.11 3.94
C ARG A 28 8.57 -1.72 3.45
N ALA A 29 7.37 -1.27 3.80
CA ALA A 29 6.95 0.10 3.54
C ALA A 29 5.89 0.53 4.54
N LYS A 30 5.84 1.82 4.82
CA LYS A 30 4.79 2.44 5.62
C LYS A 30 4.25 3.65 4.88
N ALA A 31 2.94 3.80 4.89
CA ALA A 31 2.26 4.92 4.28
C ALA A 31 1.07 5.33 5.14
N LYS A 32 0.54 6.50 4.88
CA LYS A 32 -0.68 6.97 5.55
C LYS A 32 -1.59 7.65 4.56
N MET A 33 -2.87 7.71 4.91
CA MET A 33 -3.88 8.40 4.14
C MET A 33 -4.76 9.20 5.10
N PRO A 34 -4.50 10.51 5.24
CA PRO A 34 -5.40 11.37 6.01
C PRO A 34 -6.77 11.38 5.32
N LEU A 35 -7.81 11.09 6.08
CA LEU A 35 -9.14 10.91 5.51
C LEU A 35 -9.80 12.26 5.20
N GLN A 36 -10.40 12.34 4.03
CA GLN A 36 -11.08 13.52 3.51
C GLN A 36 -12.48 13.12 3.03
N PRO A 37 -13.42 14.08 2.89
CA PRO A 37 -14.76 13.75 2.40
C PRO A 37 -14.78 13.01 1.06
N HIS A 38 -13.81 13.25 0.18
CA HIS A 38 -13.76 12.58 -1.12
C HIS A 38 -13.39 11.09 -1.01
N HIS A 39 -12.98 10.62 0.18
CA HIS A 39 -12.75 9.20 0.42
C HIS A 39 -14.04 8.45 0.79
N TRP A 40 -15.13 9.19 1.09
CA TRP A 40 -16.36 8.57 1.59
C TRP A 40 -17.20 7.98 0.48
N ASN A 41 -17.89 6.89 0.82
CA ASN A 41 -18.95 6.32 -0.01
C ASN A 41 -20.29 7.01 0.29
N GLY A 42 -21.37 6.51 -0.31
CA GLY A 42 -22.70 7.09 -0.09
C GLY A 42 -23.24 6.91 1.32
N MET A 43 -22.62 6.06 2.14
CA MET A 43 -23.01 5.82 3.53
C MET A 43 -22.16 6.63 4.51
N GLN A 44 -21.34 7.55 4.01
CA GLN A 44 -20.46 8.42 4.80
C GLN A 44 -19.42 7.66 5.62
N THR A 45 -18.99 6.52 5.10
CA THR A 45 -17.82 5.79 5.60
C THR A 45 -16.79 5.75 4.49
N VAL A 46 -15.53 5.48 4.85
CA VAL A 46 -14.45 5.43 3.87
C VAL A 46 -14.74 4.33 2.86
N HIS A 47 -14.67 4.70 1.58
CA HIS A 47 -14.89 3.77 0.48
C HIS A 47 -13.87 2.63 0.54
N GLY A 48 -14.34 1.39 0.38
CA GLY A 48 -13.44 0.23 0.34
C GLY A 48 -12.37 0.35 -0.74
N GLY A 49 -12.70 0.99 -1.85
CA GLY A 49 -11.72 1.26 -2.92
C GLY A 49 -10.58 2.18 -2.47
N ALA A 50 -10.86 3.14 -1.59
CA ALA A 50 -9.82 4.01 -1.04
C ALA A 50 -8.90 3.23 -0.10
N ILE A 51 -9.46 2.37 0.74
CA ILE A 51 -8.69 1.51 1.64
C ILE A 51 -7.82 0.53 0.82
N PHE A 52 -8.41 -0.06 -0.22
CA PHE A 52 -7.68 -0.95 -1.12
C PHE A 52 -6.51 -0.22 -1.78
N THR A 53 -6.73 1.01 -2.25
CA THR A 53 -5.70 1.81 -2.91
C THR A 53 -4.53 2.08 -1.98
N LEU A 54 -4.81 2.42 -0.72
CA LEU A 54 -3.75 2.60 0.29
C LEU A 54 -2.95 1.32 0.49
N ALA A 55 -3.64 0.18 0.63
CA ALA A 55 -2.98 -1.10 0.81
C ALA A 55 -2.15 -1.48 -0.42
N ASP A 56 -2.72 -1.33 -1.61
CA ASP A 56 -2.07 -1.67 -2.88
C ASP A 56 -0.83 -0.81 -3.13
N PHE A 57 -0.92 0.49 -2.85
CA PHE A 57 0.23 1.40 -2.96
C PHE A 57 1.37 0.95 -2.04
N THR A 58 1.06 0.69 -0.77
CA THR A 58 2.07 0.30 0.22
C THR A 58 2.70 -1.05 -0.13
N PHE A 59 1.89 -1.99 -0.60
CA PHE A 59 2.32 -3.27 -1.13
C PHE A 59 3.28 -3.09 -2.31
N ALA A 60 2.92 -2.24 -3.27
CA ALA A 60 3.76 -2.00 -4.44
C ALA A 60 5.12 -1.41 -4.06
N VAL A 61 5.15 -0.49 -3.11
CA VAL A 61 6.41 0.09 -2.62
C VAL A 61 7.29 -0.99 -2.01
N ALA A 62 6.73 -1.80 -1.11
CA ALA A 62 7.49 -2.89 -0.47
C ALA A 62 8.01 -3.89 -1.50
N ALA A 63 7.18 -4.26 -2.47
CA ALA A 63 7.56 -5.24 -3.50
C ALA A 63 8.67 -4.72 -4.42
N ASN A 64 8.67 -3.41 -4.72
CA ASN A 64 9.67 -2.79 -5.59
C ASN A 64 10.88 -2.25 -4.81
N SER A 65 10.91 -2.43 -3.50
CA SER A 65 11.97 -1.90 -2.64
C SER A 65 13.34 -2.51 -2.91
N HIS A 66 13.37 -3.65 -3.59
CA HIS A 66 14.63 -4.32 -3.95
C HIS A 66 15.28 -3.71 -5.21
N GLY A 67 14.64 -2.73 -5.83
CA GLY A 67 15.20 -2.00 -6.96
C GLY A 67 14.88 -2.58 -8.33
N THR A 68 14.18 -3.71 -8.39
CA THR A 68 13.72 -4.31 -9.62
C THR A 68 12.21 -4.25 -9.71
N VAL A 69 11.67 -4.26 -10.94
CA VAL A 69 10.24 -4.16 -11.18
C VAL A 69 9.53 -5.40 -10.66
N ALA A 70 8.48 -5.19 -9.88
CA ALA A 70 7.58 -6.24 -9.42
C ALA A 70 6.15 -5.82 -9.74
N VAL A 71 5.38 -6.72 -10.33
CA VAL A 71 4.00 -6.43 -10.73
C VAL A 71 3.04 -7.37 -10.00
N ALA A 72 1.95 -6.82 -9.50
CA ALA A 72 0.94 -7.60 -8.79
C ALA A 72 0.25 -8.56 -9.75
N ILE A 73 0.12 -9.82 -9.33
CA ILE A 73 -0.59 -10.84 -10.08
C ILE A 73 -1.75 -11.43 -9.28
N ASP A 74 -1.82 -11.14 -8.00
CA ASP A 74 -2.94 -11.52 -7.15
C ASP A 74 -3.00 -10.58 -5.97
N ALA A 75 -4.22 -10.20 -5.57
CA ALA A 75 -4.44 -9.31 -4.44
C ALA A 75 -5.81 -9.59 -3.84
N ASN A 76 -5.87 -9.65 -2.51
CA ASN A 76 -7.14 -9.74 -1.83
C ASN A 76 -7.10 -8.91 -0.55
N ILE A 77 -8.27 -8.47 -0.10
CA ILE A 77 -8.40 -7.65 1.09
C ILE A 77 -9.61 -8.13 1.90
N THR A 78 -9.45 -8.10 3.21
CA THR A 78 -10.54 -8.33 4.15
C THR A 78 -10.75 -7.05 4.95
N PHE A 79 -11.96 -6.52 4.94
CA PHE A 79 -12.33 -5.33 5.70
C PHE A 79 -12.83 -5.78 7.08
N MET A 80 -12.20 -5.27 8.13
CA MET A 80 -12.51 -5.70 9.51
C MET A 80 -13.50 -4.77 10.18
N LYS A 81 -13.43 -3.46 9.88
CA LYS A 81 -14.35 -2.47 10.43
C LYS A 81 -14.43 -1.24 9.57
N ALA A 82 -15.51 -0.47 9.73
CA ALA A 82 -15.68 0.80 9.04
C ALA A 82 -14.73 1.86 9.60
N ALA A 83 -14.29 2.77 8.74
CA ALA A 83 -13.54 3.95 9.13
C ALA A 83 -14.28 5.20 8.65
N THR A 84 -14.16 6.31 9.36
CA THR A 84 -14.88 7.54 9.04
C THR A 84 -13.98 8.76 9.00
N THR A 85 -13.23 9.03 10.05
CA THR A 85 -12.39 10.22 10.19
C THR A 85 -11.01 9.84 10.69
N GLY A 86 -10.12 10.83 10.74
CA GLY A 86 -8.74 10.61 11.18
C GLY A 86 -7.83 10.24 10.04
N THR A 87 -6.89 9.36 10.32
CA THR A 87 -5.90 8.90 9.35
C THR A 87 -5.84 7.39 9.35
N LEU A 88 -5.71 6.79 8.17
CA LEU A 88 -5.42 5.36 8.06
C LEU A 88 -3.92 5.17 7.84
N TRP A 89 -3.37 4.19 8.53
CA TRP A 89 -1.94 3.88 8.54
C TRP A 89 -1.72 2.50 7.96
N ALA A 90 -0.85 2.41 6.96
CA ALA A 90 -0.56 1.15 6.28
C ALA A 90 0.86 0.72 6.57
N GLU A 91 1.03 -0.57 6.82
CA GLU A 91 2.35 -1.17 6.97
C GLU A 91 2.39 -2.45 6.15
N ALA A 92 3.31 -2.51 5.19
CA ALA A 92 3.53 -3.67 4.34
C ALA A 92 4.80 -4.39 4.76
N ARG A 93 4.74 -5.72 4.76
CA ARG A 93 5.91 -6.55 4.99
C ARG A 93 5.94 -7.73 4.03
N GLU A 94 7.15 -8.08 3.63
CA GLU A 94 7.41 -9.24 2.80
C GLU A 94 7.30 -10.50 3.64
N VAL A 95 6.54 -11.47 3.15
CA VAL A 95 6.38 -12.76 3.81
C VAL A 95 7.35 -13.77 3.21
N SER A 96 7.47 -13.77 1.87
CA SER A 96 8.34 -14.71 1.14
C SER A 96 8.77 -14.07 -0.18
N LYS A 97 9.98 -14.39 -0.59
CA LYS A 97 10.52 -13.89 -1.85
C LYS A 97 11.48 -14.92 -2.44
N ASN A 98 11.31 -15.16 -3.74
CA ASN A 98 12.30 -15.90 -4.53
C ASN A 98 12.58 -15.09 -5.82
N PHE A 99 13.29 -15.67 -6.77
CA PHE A 99 13.68 -14.92 -7.96
C PHE A 99 12.50 -14.54 -8.87
N LYS A 100 11.37 -15.23 -8.78
CA LYS A 100 10.19 -14.97 -9.61
C LYS A 100 9.02 -14.35 -8.85
N LEU A 101 8.83 -14.74 -7.58
CA LEU A 101 7.62 -14.40 -6.84
C LEU A 101 7.96 -13.74 -5.51
N GLY A 102 7.04 -12.91 -5.05
CA GLY A 102 7.10 -12.34 -3.72
C GLY A 102 5.70 -12.22 -3.15
N SER A 103 5.53 -12.59 -1.89
CA SER A 103 4.25 -12.46 -1.21
C SER A 103 4.37 -11.47 -0.05
N TYR A 104 3.29 -10.70 0.15
CA TYR A 104 3.28 -9.56 1.06
C TYR A 104 1.97 -9.49 1.81
N VAL A 105 2.04 -8.96 3.03
CA VAL A 105 0.86 -8.64 3.84
C VAL A 105 0.91 -7.16 4.17
N VAL A 106 -0.25 -6.50 4.09
CA VAL A 106 -0.40 -5.11 4.51
C VAL A 106 -1.51 -5.03 5.54
N GLU A 107 -1.21 -4.40 6.67
CA GLU A 107 -2.20 -4.09 7.68
C GLU A 107 -2.55 -2.62 7.61
N ILE A 108 -3.85 -2.31 7.61
CA ILE A 108 -4.37 -0.95 7.65
C ILE A 108 -4.99 -0.74 9.02
N LYS A 109 -4.51 0.29 9.74
CA LYS A 109 -4.96 0.59 11.10
C LYS A 109 -5.46 2.03 11.19
N ASP A 110 -6.36 2.26 12.15
CA ASP A 110 -6.82 3.62 12.45
C ASP A 110 -5.89 4.29 13.48
N ASP A 111 -6.25 5.51 13.91
CA ASP A 111 -5.43 6.29 14.83
C ASP A 111 -5.27 5.64 16.21
N GLU A 112 -6.22 4.79 16.62
CA GLU A 112 -6.14 4.06 17.89
C GLU A 112 -5.42 2.73 17.76
N GLY A 113 -4.90 2.41 16.58
CA GLY A 113 -4.21 1.15 16.33
C GLY A 113 -5.15 -0.02 16.05
N GLY A 114 -6.44 0.24 15.86
CA GLY A 114 -7.41 -0.81 15.52
C GLY A 114 -7.27 -1.26 14.07
N LEU A 115 -7.36 -2.56 13.84
CA LEU A 115 -7.22 -3.11 12.50
C LEU A 115 -8.47 -2.81 11.67
N VAL A 116 -8.31 -2.05 10.60
CA VAL A 116 -9.38 -1.68 9.68
C VAL A 116 -9.48 -2.67 8.53
N ALA A 117 -8.34 -3.11 8.00
CA ALA A 117 -8.30 -4.06 6.91
C ALA A 117 -6.97 -4.80 6.88
N GLN A 118 -7.00 -5.99 6.30
CA GLN A 118 -5.81 -6.79 6.04
C GLN A 118 -5.78 -7.17 4.57
N PHE A 119 -4.64 -6.99 3.96
CA PHE A 119 -4.43 -7.20 2.53
C PHE A 119 -3.32 -8.22 2.33
N GLN A 120 -3.48 -9.07 1.32
CA GLN A 120 -2.44 -9.98 0.88
C GLN A 120 -2.22 -9.78 -0.60
N GLY A 121 -0.95 -9.77 -1.02
CA GLY A 121 -0.59 -9.60 -2.42
C GLY A 121 0.53 -10.51 -2.83
N LEU A 122 0.49 -10.92 -4.09
CA LEU A 122 1.54 -11.71 -4.74
C LEU A 122 2.03 -10.92 -5.95
N VAL A 123 3.34 -10.81 -6.08
CA VAL A 123 3.95 -10.15 -7.25
C VAL A 123 4.73 -11.15 -8.07
N TYR A 124 4.79 -10.89 -9.37
CA TYR A 124 5.77 -11.47 -10.28
C TYR A 124 6.96 -10.51 -10.34
N ARG A 125 8.15 -11.03 -10.10
CA ARG A 125 9.38 -10.23 -10.06
C ARG A 125 10.07 -10.28 -11.42
N LYS A 126 10.25 -9.11 -12.00
CA LYS A 126 10.97 -8.98 -13.28
C LYS A 126 12.45 -8.76 -13.01
N LYS A 127 13.26 -8.94 -14.05
CA LYS A 127 14.70 -8.65 -13.98
C LYS A 127 14.99 -7.17 -14.22
N ASP A 128 14.03 -6.43 -14.80
CA ASP A 128 14.17 -5.03 -15.13
C ASP A 128 14.38 -4.21 -13.86
N LYS A 129 15.27 -3.23 -13.93
CA LYS A 129 15.47 -2.27 -12.84
C LYS A 129 14.41 -1.20 -12.91
N LEU A 130 14.04 -0.64 -11.74
CA LEU A 130 13.18 0.52 -11.69
C LEU A 130 13.83 1.71 -12.39
N PRO A 131 13.03 2.55 -13.11
CA PRO A 131 13.54 3.77 -13.73
C PRO A 131 14.16 4.72 -12.71
N GLY A 132 15.16 5.48 -13.15
CA GLY A 132 15.84 6.50 -12.33
C GLY A 132 17.28 6.21 -11.96
#